data_9efe312c236eb2c9ff0acfcc8a252cc7
#
_entry.id   9efe312c236eb2c9ff0acfcc8a252cc7
#
_cell.length_a   1.000
_cell.length_b   1.000
_cell.length_c   1.000
_cell.angle_alpha   90.00
_cell.angle_beta   90.00
_cell.angle_gamma   90.00
#
_symmetry.space_group_name_H-M   'P 1'
#
loop_
_entity.id
_entity.type
_entity.pdbx_description
1 polymer ?
#
loop_
_entity_poly.entity_id
_entity_poly.type
_entity_poly.pdbx_seq_one_letter_code
_entity_poly.pdbx_strand_id
1 'polypeptide(L)'
;MEKYSDNSLTVNKSYIKKAKFEFLERVFFYMIPTAQQRVAWLKKKDKLAYLGEHVHWQPRKYPTDGKRLKIHNNVAIAADVEFTMHDIIHWVFDGMAGKREFTEYIGCIEVHDNVFIGAGSRILPNVSIGPNAIVAAGS
;
A
#
# COMPACT_ATOMS: atom_id res chain seq x y z
N MET A 1 -30.54 21.85 9.71
CA MET A 1 -29.36 21.09 10.24
C MET A 1 -29.81 19.67 10.50
N GLU A 2 -29.93 18.85 9.44
CA GLU A 2 -30.30 17.45 9.58
C GLU A 2 -29.12 16.69 10.15
N LYS A 3 -29.36 16.07 11.30
CA LYS A 3 -28.44 15.17 11.96
C LYS A 3 -28.07 14.06 10.97
N TYR A 4 -26.78 13.93 10.68
CA TYR A 4 -26.20 12.71 10.15
C TYR A 4 -26.71 11.56 11.02
N SER A 5 -27.73 10.85 10.56
CA SER A 5 -28.26 9.71 11.29
C SER A 5 -27.18 8.64 11.27
N ASP A 6 -26.62 8.43 12.44
CA ASP A 6 -25.76 7.30 12.77
C ASP A 6 -26.54 6.01 12.46
N ASN A 7 -26.44 5.54 11.22
CA ASN A 7 -26.90 4.21 10.88
C ASN A 7 -25.99 3.24 11.62
N SER A 8 -26.49 2.83 12.77
CA SER A 8 -25.93 1.81 13.65
C SER A 8 -25.15 0.78 12.84
N LEU A 9 -23.85 0.77 13.05
CA LEU A 9 -22.90 -0.22 12.55
C LEU A 9 -23.32 -1.62 13.00
N THR A 10 -24.24 -2.24 12.27
CA THR A 10 -24.34 -3.70 12.27
C THR A 10 -23.09 -4.25 11.58
N VAL A 11 -21.99 -4.19 12.32
CA VAL A 11 -20.72 -4.70 11.81
C VAL A 11 -20.90 -6.21 11.62
N ASN A 12 -21.00 -6.61 10.36
CA ASN A 12 -21.17 -8.01 9.98
C ASN A 12 -20.03 -8.84 10.60
N LYS A 13 -20.37 -9.92 11.32
CA LYS A 13 -19.40 -10.83 11.97
C LYS A 13 -18.32 -11.33 11.00
N SER A 14 -18.64 -11.52 9.73
CA SER A 14 -17.68 -11.91 8.70
C SER A 14 -16.65 -10.81 8.42
N TYR A 15 -17.05 -9.55 8.40
CA TYR A 15 -16.16 -8.41 8.25
C TYR A 15 -15.18 -8.29 9.43
N ILE A 16 -15.67 -8.44 10.67
CA ILE A 16 -14.82 -8.43 11.87
C ILE A 16 -13.77 -9.56 11.80
N LYS A 17 -14.19 -10.76 11.39
CA LYS A 17 -13.29 -11.91 11.26
C LYS A 17 -12.20 -11.65 10.21
N LYS A 18 -12.58 -11.08 9.06
CA LYS A 18 -11.64 -10.70 7.99
C LYS A 18 -10.66 -9.64 8.47
N ALA A 19 -11.15 -8.56 9.10
CA ALA A 19 -10.31 -7.48 9.62
C ALA A 19 -9.32 -7.96 10.68
N LYS A 20 -9.75 -8.85 11.60
CA LYS A 20 -8.86 -9.48 12.59
C LYS A 20 -7.77 -10.32 11.92
N PHE A 21 -8.12 -11.10 10.91
CA PHE A 21 -7.17 -11.91 10.18
C PHE A 21 -6.14 -11.05 9.45
N GLU A 22 -6.56 -10.00 8.75
CA GLU A 22 -5.67 -9.05 8.08
C GLU A 22 -4.76 -8.32 9.08
N PHE A 23 -5.28 -7.94 10.23
CA PHE A 23 -4.47 -7.36 11.30
C PHE A 23 -3.36 -8.31 11.77
N LEU A 24 -3.68 -9.59 12.04
CA LEU A 24 -2.70 -10.59 12.45
C LEU A 24 -1.64 -10.84 11.37
N GLU A 25 -2.04 -10.87 10.08
CA GLU A 25 -1.09 -10.98 8.98
C GLU A 25 -0.12 -9.79 8.94
N ARG A 26 -0.59 -8.57 9.20
CA ARG A 26 0.25 -7.36 9.26
C ARG A 26 1.23 -7.40 10.42
N VAL A 27 0.77 -7.82 11.60
CA VAL A 27 1.64 -8.00 12.79
C VAL A 27 2.69 -9.07 12.49
N PHE A 28 2.30 -10.20 11.91
CA PHE A 28 3.24 -11.24 11.52
C PHE A 28 4.28 -10.73 10.52
N PHE A 29 3.85 -10.04 9.47
CA PHE A 29 4.78 -9.46 8.48
C PHE A 29 5.77 -8.49 9.10
N TYR A 30 5.31 -7.63 10.02
CA TYR A 30 6.18 -6.69 10.74
C TYR A 30 7.30 -7.42 11.50
N MET A 31 7.01 -8.59 12.06
CA MET A 31 7.97 -9.41 12.83
C MET A 31 8.95 -10.19 11.96
N ILE A 32 8.75 -10.31 10.66
CA ILE A 32 9.68 -11.02 9.77
C ILE A 32 11.04 -10.31 9.78
N PRO A 33 12.14 -11.00 10.16
CA PRO A 33 13.39 -10.34 10.46
C PRO A 33 14.17 -9.84 9.23
N THR A 34 14.10 -10.55 8.09
CA THR A 34 14.93 -10.22 6.92
C THR A 34 14.11 -9.78 5.72
N ALA A 35 14.73 -8.95 4.86
CA ALA A 35 14.12 -8.46 3.62
C ALA A 35 13.74 -9.61 2.68
N GLN A 36 14.59 -10.61 2.57
CA GLN A 36 14.37 -11.79 1.71
C GLN A 36 13.18 -12.62 2.18
N GLN A 37 13.06 -12.84 3.49
CA GLN A 37 11.91 -13.54 4.06
C GLN A 37 10.60 -12.75 3.86
N ARG A 38 10.64 -11.43 3.91
CA ARG A 38 9.48 -10.57 3.59
C ARG A 38 9.07 -10.72 2.13
N VAL A 39 10.03 -10.73 1.19
CA VAL A 39 9.76 -10.98 -0.24
C VAL A 39 9.14 -12.37 -0.45
N ALA A 40 9.72 -13.41 0.15
CA ALA A 40 9.18 -14.77 0.07
C ALA A 40 7.74 -14.85 0.61
N TRP A 41 7.46 -14.18 1.71
CA TRP A 41 6.13 -14.12 2.28
C TRP A 41 5.14 -13.36 1.37
N LEU A 42 5.54 -12.20 0.82
CA LEU A 42 4.70 -11.42 -0.13
C LEU A 42 4.35 -12.24 -1.37
N LYS A 43 5.32 -12.98 -1.94
CA LYS A 43 5.09 -13.91 -3.06
C LYS A 43 4.13 -15.04 -2.67
N LYS A 44 4.41 -15.74 -1.56
CA LYS A 44 3.58 -16.85 -1.07
C LYS A 44 2.13 -16.45 -0.80
N LYS A 45 1.93 -15.24 -0.28
CA LYS A 45 0.60 -14.71 0.05
C LYS A 45 -0.04 -13.93 -1.10
N ASP A 46 0.63 -13.85 -2.23
CA ASP A 46 0.15 -13.14 -3.43
C ASP A 46 -0.36 -11.72 -3.10
N LYS A 47 0.43 -10.95 -2.34
CA LYS A 47 0.01 -9.64 -1.82
C LYS A 47 0.11 -8.51 -2.83
N LEU A 48 0.98 -8.63 -3.84
CA LEU A 48 1.20 -7.60 -4.85
C LEU A 48 0.63 -8.02 -6.21
N ALA A 49 0.41 -7.06 -7.12
CA ALA A 49 0.00 -7.35 -8.49
C ALA A 49 1.10 -8.08 -9.25
N TYR A 50 2.35 -7.69 -9.03
CA TYR A 50 3.54 -8.35 -9.56
C TYR A 50 4.72 -8.15 -8.62
N LEU A 51 5.50 -9.20 -8.40
CA LEU A 51 6.74 -9.15 -7.63
C LEU A 51 7.80 -10.02 -8.32
N GLY A 52 8.74 -9.35 -8.96
CA GLY A 52 9.80 -9.94 -9.77
C GLY A 52 10.89 -10.65 -8.96
N GLU A 53 12.01 -10.92 -9.62
CA GLU A 53 13.16 -11.58 -9.04
C GLU A 53 14.23 -10.57 -8.55
N HIS A 54 15.09 -11.01 -7.63
CA HIS A 54 16.14 -10.18 -7.03
C HIS A 54 15.61 -8.87 -6.42
N VAL A 55 14.48 -8.97 -5.69
CA VAL A 55 13.90 -7.83 -4.96
C VAL A 55 14.38 -7.86 -3.51
N HIS A 56 14.74 -6.67 -3.00
CA HIS A 56 15.09 -6.44 -1.61
C HIS A 56 14.02 -5.55 -0.96
N TRP A 57 13.22 -6.10 -0.05
CA TRP A 57 12.12 -5.39 0.63
C TRP A 57 12.46 -5.14 2.09
N GLN A 58 12.95 -3.94 2.40
CA GLN A 58 13.27 -3.53 3.77
C GLN A 58 12.08 -3.07 4.60
N PRO A 59 11.03 -2.42 4.02
CA PRO A 59 9.90 -1.92 4.80
C PRO A 59 9.27 -3.04 5.64
N ARG A 60 8.88 -2.72 6.86
CA ARG A 60 8.17 -3.66 7.76
C ARG A 60 6.66 -3.66 7.55
N LYS A 61 6.20 -2.89 6.59
CA LYS A 61 4.80 -2.82 6.16
C LYS A 61 4.69 -3.15 4.67
N TYR A 62 3.52 -3.56 4.26
CA TYR A 62 3.14 -3.66 2.85
C TYR A 62 1.82 -2.92 2.63
N PRO A 63 1.57 -2.40 1.41
CA PRO A 63 0.39 -1.57 1.14
C PRO A 63 -0.91 -2.38 1.27
N THR A 64 -1.99 -1.70 1.66
CA THR A 64 -3.32 -2.28 1.78
C THR A 64 -3.82 -2.76 0.40
N ASP A 65 -3.62 -1.91 -0.61
CA ASP A 65 -4.01 -2.18 -2.00
C ASP A 65 -2.86 -2.73 -2.82
N GLY A 66 -2.12 -3.69 -2.27
CA GLY A 66 -0.93 -4.25 -2.92
C GLY A 66 -1.19 -4.82 -4.32
N LYS A 67 -2.44 -5.20 -4.63
CA LYS A 67 -2.85 -5.61 -5.98
C LYS A 67 -2.81 -4.48 -7.03
N ARG A 68 -2.43 -3.26 -6.62
CA ARG A 68 -2.17 -2.10 -7.49
C ARG A 68 -0.68 -1.77 -7.58
N LEU A 69 0.19 -2.57 -6.95
CA LEU A 69 1.63 -2.39 -6.95
C LEU A 69 2.32 -3.49 -7.76
N LYS A 70 3.12 -3.06 -8.75
CA LYS A 70 4.02 -3.93 -9.50
C LYS A 70 5.46 -3.56 -9.19
N ILE A 71 6.25 -4.52 -8.77
CA ILE A 71 7.69 -4.40 -8.56
C ILE A 71 8.39 -5.38 -9.50
N HIS A 72 9.17 -4.87 -10.44
CA HIS A 72 9.90 -5.69 -11.40
C HIS A 72 11.21 -6.26 -10.82
N ASN A 73 12.17 -6.59 -11.67
CA ASN A 73 13.36 -7.32 -11.25
C ASN A 73 14.47 -6.37 -10.76
N ASN A 74 15.32 -6.87 -9.88
CA ASN A 74 16.48 -6.15 -9.37
C ASN A 74 16.10 -4.78 -8.77
N VAL A 75 15.14 -4.80 -7.83
CA VAL A 75 14.65 -3.60 -7.15
C VAL A 75 15.00 -3.66 -5.67
N ALA A 76 15.66 -2.62 -5.17
CA ALA A 76 15.95 -2.48 -3.75
C ALA A 76 15.09 -1.35 -3.14
N ILE A 77 14.30 -1.71 -2.15
CA ILE A 77 13.40 -0.82 -1.41
C ILE A 77 13.93 -0.69 0.00
N ALA A 78 14.39 0.50 0.36
CA ALA A 78 14.98 0.78 1.66
C ALA A 78 13.91 0.89 2.77
N ALA A 79 14.36 1.05 4.01
CA ALA A 79 13.48 1.11 5.18
C ALA A 79 12.46 2.27 5.07
N ASP A 80 11.27 2.04 5.61
CA ASP A 80 10.21 3.04 5.75
C ASP A 80 9.72 3.67 4.44
N VAL A 81 10.02 3.04 3.30
CA VAL A 81 9.39 3.42 2.03
C VAL A 81 7.91 3.05 2.08
N GLU A 82 7.06 3.98 1.66
CA GLU A 82 5.61 3.82 1.67
C GLU A 82 5.04 3.96 0.24
N PHE A 83 4.19 3.01 -0.13
CA PHE A 83 3.45 3.04 -1.40
C PHE A 83 2.00 3.39 -1.09
N THR A 84 1.56 4.56 -1.56
CA THR A 84 0.21 5.09 -1.34
C THR A 84 -0.58 4.99 -2.63
N MET A 85 -1.61 4.15 -2.70
CA MET A 85 -2.41 3.93 -3.89
C MET A 85 -3.70 4.74 -3.92
N HIS A 86 -4.12 5.30 -2.80
CA HIS A 86 -5.35 6.09 -2.69
C HIS A 86 -5.17 7.22 -1.67
N ASP A 87 -6.04 8.20 -1.75
CA ASP A 87 -6.21 9.24 -0.74
C ASP A 87 -7.68 9.34 -0.31
N ILE A 88 -7.93 10.14 0.70
CA ILE A 88 -9.28 10.39 1.22
C ILE A 88 -9.70 11.85 1.06
N ILE A 89 -9.14 12.57 0.09
CA ILE A 89 -9.45 13.99 -0.16
C ILE A 89 -10.94 14.18 -0.45
N HIS A 90 -11.56 13.23 -1.15
CA HIS A 90 -13.00 13.22 -1.42
C HIS A 90 -13.84 13.38 -0.15
N TRP A 91 -13.41 12.85 0.99
CA TRP A 91 -14.10 12.98 2.27
C TRP A 91 -14.27 14.45 2.70
N VAL A 92 -13.25 15.27 2.48
CA VAL A 92 -13.29 16.70 2.80
C VAL A 92 -14.27 17.43 1.89
N PHE A 93 -14.23 17.13 0.58
CA PHE A 93 -15.14 17.75 -0.40
C PHE A 93 -16.58 17.30 -0.21
N ASP A 94 -16.84 16.05 0.09
CA ASP A 94 -18.18 15.54 0.45
C ASP A 94 -18.71 16.25 1.69
N GLY A 95 -17.87 16.46 2.71
CA GLY A 95 -18.23 17.23 3.90
C GLY A 95 -18.61 18.68 3.59
N MET A 96 -17.85 19.33 2.71
CA MET A 96 -18.17 20.70 2.25
C MET A 96 -19.48 20.76 1.45
N ALA A 97 -19.73 19.76 0.61
CA ALA A 97 -20.96 19.68 -0.21
C ALA A 97 -22.19 19.20 0.59
N GLY A 98 -22.00 18.65 1.80
CA GLY A 98 -23.07 18.05 2.60
C GLY A 98 -23.70 16.79 2.01
N LYS A 99 -23.06 16.17 1.01
CA LYS A 99 -23.53 14.97 0.32
C LYS A 99 -22.34 14.22 -0.30
N ARG A 100 -22.53 12.95 -0.62
CA ARG A 100 -21.56 12.18 -1.40
C ARG A 100 -21.62 12.57 -2.87
N GLU A 101 -20.59 13.23 -3.36
CA GLU A 101 -20.50 13.74 -4.74
C GLU A 101 -19.12 13.46 -5.37
N PHE A 102 -18.10 13.28 -4.55
CA PHE A 102 -16.73 13.09 -4.98
C PHE A 102 -16.31 11.63 -4.88
N THR A 103 -15.53 11.17 -5.84
CA THR A 103 -15.02 9.79 -5.90
C THR A 103 -13.62 9.72 -5.30
N GLU A 104 -13.35 8.65 -4.57
CA GLU A 104 -12.02 8.32 -4.09
C GLU A 104 -11.02 8.23 -5.26
N TYR A 105 -9.88 8.91 -5.12
CA TYR A 105 -8.80 8.81 -6.08
C TYR A 105 -7.96 7.57 -5.78
N ILE A 106 -7.91 6.64 -6.73
CA ILE A 106 -7.17 5.38 -6.61
C ILE A 106 -6.28 5.22 -7.84
N GLY A 107 -5.00 4.89 -7.62
CA GLY A 107 -4.05 4.68 -8.70
C GLY A 107 -3.21 3.41 -8.56
N CYS A 108 -2.51 3.06 -9.63
CA CYS A 108 -1.54 1.98 -9.64
C CYS A 108 -0.12 2.56 -9.52
N ILE A 109 0.81 1.77 -9.00
CA ILE A 109 2.23 2.09 -8.95
C ILE A 109 3.00 0.98 -9.65
N GLU A 110 3.96 1.36 -10.49
CA GLU A 110 4.83 0.44 -11.20
C GLU A 110 6.29 0.85 -11.03
N VAL A 111 7.12 -0.08 -10.52
CA VAL A 111 8.57 0.11 -10.36
C VAL A 111 9.26 -0.85 -11.30
N HIS A 112 9.96 -0.32 -12.30
CA HIS A 112 10.63 -1.10 -13.34
C HIS A 112 11.95 -1.71 -12.85
N ASP A 113 12.71 -2.33 -13.76
CA ASP A 113 13.94 -3.04 -13.45
C ASP A 113 15.09 -2.11 -13.02
N ASN A 114 15.97 -2.62 -12.16
CA ASN A 114 17.19 -1.93 -11.73
C ASN A 114 16.91 -0.61 -11.00
N VAL A 115 15.98 -0.60 -10.05
CA VAL A 115 15.59 0.59 -9.31
C VAL A 115 16.01 0.48 -7.85
N PHE A 116 16.54 1.58 -7.31
CA PHE A 116 16.72 1.78 -5.87
C PHE A 116 15.76 2.85 -5.37
N ILE A 117 15.06 2.57 -4.26
CA ILE A 117 14.20 3.55 -3.58
C ILE A 117 14.75 3.79 -2.17
N GLY A 118 15.21 5.02 -1.94
CA GLY A 118 15.82 5.46 -0.69
C GLY A 118 14.85 5.49 0.48
N ALA A 119 15.38 5.35 1.69
CA ALA A 119 14.61 5.24 2.93
C ALA A 119 13.66 6.42 3.16
N GLY A 120 12.46 6.13 3.66
CA GLY A 120 11.48 7.14 4.01
C GLY A 120 10.80 7.82 2.81
N SER A 121 11.03 7.35 1.58
CA SER A 121 10.35 7.90 0.39
C SER A 121 8.87 7.49 0.35
N ARG A 122 8.03 8.37 -0.18
CA ARG A 122 6.60 8.11 -0.41
C ARG A 122 6.28 8.11 -1.89
N ILE A 123 5.86 6.96 -2.40
CA ILE A 123 5.49 6.79 -3.81
C ILE A 123 3.98 6.93 -3.92
N LEU A 124 3.54 7.94 -4.67
CA LEU A 124 2.15 8.35 -4.78
C LEU A 124 1.39 7.56 -5.86
N PRO A 125 0.06 7.65 -5.89
CA PRO A 125 -0.76 6.97 -6.88
C PRO A 125 -0.39 7.37 -8.31
N ASN A 126 -0.48 6.43 -9.26
CA ASN A 126 -0.18 6.61 -10.68
C ASN A 126 1.27 6.99 -11.01
N VAL A 127 2.21 6.74 -10.09
CA VAL A 127 3.64 6.90 -10.36
C VAL A 127 4.19 5.65 -11.04
N SER A 128 4.94 5.85 -12.11
CA SER A 128 5.78 4.85 -12.75
C SER A 128 7.25 5.26 -12.60
N ILE A 129 8.05 4.43 -11.92
CA ILE A 129 9.49 4.64 -11.79
C ILE A 129 10.17 3.84 -12.88
N GLY A 130 10.75 4.55 -13.85
CA GLY A 130 11.42 3.95 -15.00
C GLY A 130 12.64 3.10 -14.63
N PRO A 131 13.16 2.29 -15.57
CA PRO A 131 14.29 1.41 -15.30
C PRO A 131 15.58 2.21 -15.05
N ASN A 132 16.49 1.61 -14.29
CA ASN A 132 17.79 2.19 -13.96
C ASN A 132 17.71 3.52 -13.16
N ALA A 133 16.67 3.68 -12.34
CA ALA A 133 16.44 4.89 -11.57
C ALA A 133 16.88 4.75 -10.11
N ILE A 134 17.27 5.87 -9.52
CA ILE A 134 17.52 6.01 -8.10
C ILE A 134 16.61 7.09 -7.55
N VAL A 135 15.75 6.73 -6.61
CA VAL A 135 14.94 7.66 -5.82
C VAL A 135 15.71 7.97 -4.54
N ALA A 136 15.99 9.25 -4.29
CA ALA A 136 16.70 9.66 -3.09
C ALA A 136 15.88 9.40 -1.82
N ALA A 137 16.55 9.29 -0.66
CA ALA A 137 15.86 9.11 0.60
C ALA A 137 14.96 10.33 0.92
N GLY A 138 13.79 10.07 1.45
CA GLY A 138 12.85 11.11 1.85
C GLY A 138 12.14 11.85 0.70
N SER A 139 12.14 11.29 -0.51
CA SER A 139 11.47 11.88 -1.68
C SER A 139 9.97 11.61 -1.68
#